data_16d8bd33431cbb789e209cf7fff11288
#
_entry.id   16d8bd33431cbb789e209cf7fff11288
#
_cell.length_a   1.000
_cell.length_b   1.000
_cell.length_c   1.000
_cell.angle_alpha   90.00
_cell.angle_beta   90.00
_cell.angle_gamma   90.00
#
_symmetry.space_group_name_H-M   'P 1'
#
loop_
_entity.id
_entity.type
_entity.pdbx_description
1 polymer ?
#
loop_
_entity_poly.entity_id
_entity_poly.type
_entity_poly.pdbx_seq_one_letter_code
_entity_poly.pdbx_strand_id
1 'polypeptide(L)'
;MSCDRSTAPINIPIAKSVYPCDLKCAYNFAYGNSSCNIKNEQNYVSLSYDKKSDAKAIRYNTKNLHVQEVRLYSPSLHKYRGQHADAELLIIHGGDGTNLIVSVPIVSGSTISKGGTLLDEIIAQGLPRITNLGESASLGIDNYNLDYIVPSRPYFSYTGTLLYAPCNGKYNYIVFDKPNALNINADSLKQLRNVISPMSAPIRDTEPFYNKLGPNSGGSQDSEIYIECNPTGSDGEILLYNNDADDNGDYEAQFDEFLKSPIFKILTAIGIILFGIGIVNLVVKKYATKKGGSGVGLSLSASASPGPGTGTGT
;
A
#
# COMPACT_ATOMS: atom_id res chain seq x y z
N MET A 1 16.58 11.20 -26.78
CA MET A 1 15.22 11.37 -27.34
C MET A 1 14.44 12.22 -26.37
N SER A 2 13.82 13.29 -26.88
CA SER A 2 13.04 14.22 -26.07
C SER A 2 11.64 13.62 -25.84
N CYS A 3 11.16 13.65 -24.55
CA CYS A 3 9.81 13.20 -24.18
C CYS A 3 8.78 14.33 -24.23
N ASP A 4 8.92 15.30 -25.12
CA ASP A 4 8.14 16.53 -25.15
C ASP A 4 6.63 16.28 -25.32
N ARG A 5 6.26 15.21 -26.02
CA ARG A 5 4.86 14.81 -26.26
C ARG A 5 4.33 13.75 -25.27
N SER A 6 5.08 13.46 -24.21
CA SER A 6 4.60 12.52 -23.21
C SER A 6 3.38 13.07 -22.48
N THR A 7 2.49 12.16 -22.04
CA THR A 7 1.31 12.47 -21.24
C THR A 7 1.37 11.79 -19.86
N ALA A 8 2.53 11.23 -19.53
CA ALA A 8 2.87 10.62 -18.25
C ALA A 8 4.35 10.96 -17.91
N PRO A 9 4.75 10.95 -16.63
CA PRO A 9 3.93 10.76 -15.42
C PRO A 9 3.11 12.00 -15.03
N ILE A 10 2.17 11.83 -14.10
CA ILE A 10 1.29 12.91 -13.62
C ILE A 10 1.51 13.22 -12.15
N ASN A 11 0.91 14.33 -11.70
CA ASN A 11 0.78 14.65 -10.29
C ASN A 11 -0.56 14.10 -9.76
N ILE A 12 -0.50 13.11 -8.90
CA ILE A 12 -1.67 12.46 -8.29
C ILE A 12 -2.37 13.44 -7.35
N PRO A 13 -3.64 13.78 -7.61
CA PRO A 13 -4.41 14.74 -6.82
C PRO A 13 -4.99 14.11 -5.55
N ILE A 14 -5.87 14.84 -4.88
CA ILE A 14 -6.68 14.31 -3.78
C ILE A 14 -7.85 13.52 -4.40
N ALA A 15 -8.17 12.34 -3.86
CA ALA A 15 -9.20 11.45 -4.40
C ALA A 15 -10.58 12.12 -4.53
N LYS A 16 -10.98 12.97 -3.58
CA LYS A 16 -12.26 13.69 -3.60
C LYS A 16 -12.44 14.68 -4.76
N SER A 17 -11.36 15.05 -5.46
CA SER A 17 -11.39 15.98 -6.60
C SER A 17 -11.40 15.27 -7.96
N VAL A 18 -11.67 13.97 -8.01
CA VAL A 18 -11.48 13.15 -9.22
C VAL A 18 -12.73 12.33 -9.49
N TYR A 19 -13.08 12.17 -10.77
CA TYR A 19 -14.22 11.36 -11.18
C TYR A 19 -14.01 9.87 -10.90
N PRO A 20 -15.06 9.12 -10.50
CA PRO A 20 -14.97 7.68 -10.29
C PRO A 20 -14.84 6.91 -11.61
N CYS A 21 -14.23 5.72 -11.55
CA CYS A 21 -14.10 4.83 -12.72
C CYS A 21 -14.46 3.37 -12.42
N ASP A 22 -15.32 3.12 -11.46
CA ASP A 22 -15.57 1.81 -10.85
C ASP A 22 -15.67 0.63 -11.84
N LEU A 23 -16.29 0.83 -13.00
CA LEU A 23 -16.43 -0.20 -14.03
C LEU A 23 -15.45 -0.07 -15.22
N LYS A 24 -14.84 1.10 -15.41
CA LYS A 24 -14.00 1.40 -16.59
C LYS A 24 -12.50 1.25 -16.33
N CYS A 25 -12.10 0.95 -15.12
CA CYS A 25 -10.71 0.78 -14.72
C CYS A 25 -10.53 -0.40 -13.76
N ALA A 26 -11.33 -1.43 -13.90
CA ALA A 26 -11.28 -2.61 -13.04
C ALA A 26 -9.93 -3.34 -13.20
N TYR A 27 -9.24 -3.54 -12.10
CA TYR A 27 -7.96 -4.23 -12.03
C TYR A 27 -8.04 -5.39 -11.05
N ASN A 28 -7.72 -6.58 -11.56
CA ASN A 28 -7.70 -7.80 -10.76
C ASN A 28 -6.36 -8.50 -10.95
N PHE A 29 -5.79 -9.04 -9.88
CA PHE A 29 -4.51 -9.72 -9.93
C PHE A 29 -4.42 -10.92 -8.99
N ALA A 30 -3.59 -11.88 -9.41
CA ALA A 30 -3.05 -12.98 -8.62
C ALA A 30 -1.71 -13.36 -9.25
N TYR A 31 -0.62 -12.74 -8.81
CA TYR A 31 0.68 -12.84 -9.49
C TYR A 31 1.38 -14.19 -9.32
N GLY A 32 1.23 -14.83 -8.18
CA GLY A 32 1.93 -16.08 -7.88
C GLY A 32 3.44 -15.91 -7.66
N ASN A 33 4.11 -17.00 -7.34
CA ASN A 33 5.55 -17.00 -7.06
C ASN A 33 6.38 -17.04 -8.34
N SER A 34 7.53 -16.40 -8.33
CA SER A 34 8.47 -16.28 -9.44
C SER A 34 9.91 -16.40 -8.95
N SER A 35 10.84 -16.68 -9.85
CA SER A 35 12.26 -16.41 -9.63
C SER A 35 12.55 -14.92 -9.73
N CYS A 36 13.62 -14.45 -9.11
CA CYS A 36 14.03 -13.05 -9.12
C CYS A 36 15.46 -12.90 -9.61
N ASN A 37 15.64 -12.22 -10.75
CA ASN A 37 16.93 -11.70 -11.17
C ASN A 37 16.88 -10.17 -11.07
N ILE A 38 17.95 -9.58 -10.57
CA ILE A 38 18.11 -8.14 -10.42
C ILE A 38 19.17 -7.63 -11.40
N LYS A 39 18.97 -6.44 -11.97
CA LYS A 39 19.92 -5.81 -12.87
C LYS A 39 19.97 -4.31 -12.67
N ASN A 40 21.18 -3.72 -12.72
CA ASN A 40 21.39 -2.28 -12.69
C ASN A 40 21.27 -1.69 -14.08
N GLU A 41 20.25 -0.85 -14.30
CA GLU A 41 20.01 -0.14 -15.56
C GLU A 41 20.33 1.36 -15.44
N GLN A 42 21.20 1.74 -14.52
CA GLN A 42 21.66 3.09 -14.21
C GLN A 42 20.62 3.99 -13.52
N ASN A 43 19.44 4.16 -14.11
CA ASN A 43 18.39 5.03 -13.55
C ASN A 43 17.32 4.26 -12.79
N TYR A 44 17.34 2.95 -12.86
CA TYR A 44 16.45 2.05 -12.16
C TYR A 44 17.09 0.68 -11.97
N VAL A 45 16.53 -0.07 -11.06
CA VAL A 45 16.81 -1.50 -10.94
C VAL A 45 15.71 -2.27 -11.63
N SER A 46 16.08 -3.15 -12.56
CA SER A 46 15.15 -4.10 -13.18
C SER A 46 15.07 -5.39 -12.37
N LEU A 47 13.86 -5.87 -12.14
CA LEU A 47 13.58 -7.16 -11.53
C LEU A 47 12.88 -8.05 -12.55
N SER A 48 13.38 -9.27 -12.76
CA SER A 48 12.68 -10.23 -13.62
C SER A 48 11.45 -10.79 -12.92
N TYR A 49 10.48 -11.21 -13.71
CA TYR A 49 9.33 -11.96 -13.25
C TYR A 49 8.99 -13.03 -14.28
N ASP A 50 8.86 -14.29 -13.84
CA ASP A 50 8.65 -15.41 -14.74
C ASP A 50 7.30 -15.32 -15.43
N LYS A 51 7.33 -15.43 -16.74
CA LYS A 51 6.14 -15.51 -17.56
C LYS A 51 5.54 -16.90 -17.44
N LYS A 52 4.53 -17.06 -16.60
CA LYS A 52 3.78 -18.32 -16.50
C LYS A 52 2.67 -18.31 -17.53
N SER A 53 2.68 -19.30 -18.44
CA SER A 53 1.74 -19.43 -19.56
C SER A 53 0.27 -19.60 -19.12
N ASP A 54 0.02 -20.05 -17.89
CA ASP A 54 -1.32 -20.35 -17.38
C ASP A 54 -1.90 -19.29 -16.44
N ALA A 55 -1.17 -18.24 -16.18
CA ALA A 55 -1.62 -17.20 -15.27
C ALA A 55 -2.66 -16.29 -15.94
N LYS A 56 -3.92 -16.69 -15.92
CA LYS A 56 -5.09 -15.78 -16.10
C LYS A 56 -5.20 -14.79 -14.94
N ALA A 57 -4.08 -14.46 -14.34
CA ALA A 57 -4.02 -13.93 -13.00
C ALA A 57 -4.06 -12.40 -12.97
N ILE A 58 -3.84 -11.73 -14.10
CA ILE A 58 -3.82 -10.27 -14.17
C ILE A 58 -4.81 -9.84 -15.22
N ARG A 59 -5.82 -9.09 -14.80
CA ARG A 59 -6.86 -8.57 -15.69
C ARG A 59 -7.00 -7.07 -15.52
N TYR A 60 -7.05 -6.36 -16.63
CA TYR A 60 -7.48 -4.98 -16.66
C TYR A 60 -8.75 -4.88 -17.52
N ASN A 61 -9.86 -4.54 -16.88
CA ASN A 61 -11.19 -4.69 -17.44
C ASN A 61 -11.41 -6.14 -17.92
N THR A 62 -11.64 -6.37 -19.20
CA THR A 62 -11.84 -7.70 -19.80
C THR A 62 -10.57 -8.31 -20.40
N LYS A 63 -9.43 -7.62 -20.33
CA LYS A 63 -8.16 -8.02 -20.99
C LYS A 63 -7.27 -8.80 -20.03
N ASN A 64 -6.74 -9.92 -20.50
CA ASN A 64 -5.75 -10.71 -19.77
C ASN A 64 -4.35 -10.19 -20.08
N LEU A 65 -3.56 -10.03 -19.04
CA LEU A 65 -2.21 -9.45 -19.11
C LEU A 65 -1.21 -10.37 -18.43
N HIS A 66 0.05 -10.17 -18.76
CA HIS A 66 1.19 -10.81 -18.10
C HIS A 66 2.25 -9.77 -17.78
N VAL A 67 3.03 -10.01 -16.73
CA VAL A 67 4.16 -9.16 -16.38
C VAL A 67 5.23 -9.25 -17.47
N GLN A 68 5.70 -8.11 -17.93
CA GLN A 68 6.81 -8.00 -18.87
C GLN A 68 8.10 -7.61 -18.17
N GLU A 69 8.01 -6.67 -17.21
CA GLU A 69 9.15 -6.15 -16.48
C GLU A 69 8.68 -5.51 -15.18
N VAL A 70 9.54 -5.52 -14.17
CA VAL A 70 9.38 -4.77 -12.94
C VAL A 70 10.56 -3.81 -12.78
N ARG A 71 10.29 -2.54 -12.50
CA ARG A 71 11.30 -1.48 -12.35
C ARG A 71 11.17 -0.78 -11.02
N LEU A 72 12.29 -0.58 -10.36
CA LEU A 72 12.39 0.16 -9.11
C LEU A 72 13.16 1.45 -9.33
N TYR A 73 12.50 2.59 -9.12
CA TYR A 73 13.05 3.94 -9.25
C TYR A 73 13.23 4.61 -7.90
N SER A 74 14.17 5.53 -7.79
CA SER A 74 14.28 6.48 -6.67
C SER A 74 14.82 7.82 -7.15
N PRO A 75 14.10 8.94 -6.91
CA PRO A 75 12.76 9.06 -6.33
C PRO A 75 11.66 8.51 -7.26
N SER A 76 10.39 8.61 -6.85
CA SER A 76 9.24 8.27 -7.69
C SER A 76 9.20 9.14 -8.95
N LEU A 77 8.69 8.58 -10.06
CA LEU A 77 8.45 9.33 -11.30
C LEU A 77 7.17 10.15 -11.18
N HIS A 78 6.09 9.58 -10.61
CA HIS A 78 4.89 10.32 -10.27
C HIS A 78 5.14 11.29 -9.11
N LYS A 79 4.36 12.37 -9.08
CA LYS A 79 4.22 13.22 -7.89
C LYS A 79 2.91 12.94 -7.20
N TYR A 80 2.87 13.23 -5.92
CA TYR A 80 1.70 13.07 -5.06
C TYR A 80 1.46 14.41 -4.35
N ARG A 81 0.47 15.17 -4.83
CA ARG A 81 0.21 16.52 -4.33
C ARG A 81 1.46 17.41 -4.36
N GLY A 82 2.15 17.37 -5.51
CA GLY A 82 3.33 18.16 -5.80
C GLY A 82 4.66 17.60 -5.29
N GLN A 83 4.69 16.51 -4.53
CA GLN A 83 5.90 15.92 -3.95
C GLN A 83 6.14 14.50 -4.48
N HIS A 84 7.38 14.12 -4.67
CA HIS A 84 7.75 12.74 -4.96
C HIS A 84 7.63 11.85 -3.71
N ALA A 85 7.39 10.55 -3.93
CA ALA A 85 7.68 9.53 -2.92
C ALA A 85 9.19 9.21 -2.93
N ASP A 86 9.67 8.51 -1.90
CA ASP A 86 11.08 8.16 -1.78
C ASP A 86 11.58 7.24 -2.89
N ALA A 87 10.70 6.33 -3.33
CA ALA A 87 10.92 5.44 -4.46
C ALA A 87 9.57 5.04 -5.07
N GLU A 88 9.61 4.33 -6.20
CA GLU A 88 8.43 3.85 -6.91
C GLU A 88 8.75 2.54 -7.61
N LEU A 89 7.88 1.56 -7.43
CA LEU A 89 7.94 0.31 -8.16
C LEU A 89 6.90 0.32 -9.27
N LEU A 90 7.35 0.10 -10.50
CA LEU A 90 6.50 -0.03 -11.67
C LEU A 90 6.45 -1.49 -12.11
N ILE A 91 5.25 -2.04 -12.26
CA ILE A 91 5.01 -3.35 -12.84
C ILE A 91 4.41 -3.14 -14.22
N ILE A 92 5.17 -3.45 -15.24
CA ILE A 92 4.80 -3.28 -16.64
C ILE A 92 4.16 -4.58 -17.13
N HIS A 93 2.96 -4.46 -17.69
CA HIS A 93 2.20 -5.59 -18.22
C HIS A 93 1.85 -5.36 -19.68
N GLY A 94 1.72 -6.47 -20.41
CA GLY A 94 1.20 -6.48 -21.77
C GLY A 94 0.37 -7.75 -22.02
N GLY A 95 -0.57 -7.66 -22.94
CA GLY A 95 -1.42 -8.78 -23.35
C GLY A 95 -2.72 -8.26 -23.98
N ASP A 96 -3.38 -9.10 -24.76
CA ASP A 96 -4.67 -8.83 -25.44
C ASP A 96 -4.74 -7.44 -26.10
N GLY A 97 -3.62 -6.98 -26.70
CA GLY A 97 -3.50 -5.66 -27.35
C GLY A 97 -3.54 -4.47 -26.38
N THR A 98 -3.35 -4.71 -25.10
CA THR A 98 -3.39 -3.70 -24.04
C THR A 98 -2.09 -3.67 -23.26
N ASN A 99 -1.62 -2.48 -22.92
CA ASN A 99 -0.51 -2.26 -22.01
C ASN A 99 -1.02 -1.63 -20.72
N LEU A 100 -0.52 -2.10 -19.58
CA LEU A 100 -0.85 -1.59 -18.26
C LEU A 100 0.42 -1.40 -17.45
N ILE A 101 0.53 -0.27 -16.76
CA ILE A 101 1.58 -0.02 -15.76
C ILE A 101 0.90 0.14 -14.40
N VAL A 102 1.30 -0.69 -13.47
CA VAL A 102 0.90 -0.59 -12.05
C VAL A 102 2.03 0.08 -11.30
N SER A 103 1.74 1.21 -10.68
CA SER A 103 2.68 2.03 -9.94
C SER A 103 2.37 1.96 -8.45
N VAL A 104 3.36 1.55 -7.68
CA VAL A 104 3.29 1.44 -6.22
C VAL A 104 4.32 2.38 -5.61
N PRO A 105 3.89 3.46 -4.91
CA PRO A 105 4.82 4.34 -4.23
C PRO A 105 5.47 3.63 -3.04
N ILE A 106 6.71 4.02 -2.77
CA ILE A 106 7.53 3.49 -1.67
C ILE A 106 7.99 4.65 -0.81
N VAL A 107 7.94 4.49 0.50
CA VAL A 107 8.45 5.46 1.47
C VAL A 107 9.32 4.76 2.51
N SER A 108 10.24 5.48 3.09
CA SER A 108 10.97 5.01 4.27
C SER A 108 10.07 5.13 5.51
N GLY A 109 9.93 4.05 6.26
CA GLY A 109 9.06 4.02 7.43
C GLY A 109 9.47 2.97 8.46
N SER A 110 8.90 3.09 9.66
CA SER A 110 9.16 2.18 10.78
C SER A 110 8.25 0.94 10.77
N THR A 111 7.07 1.05 10.15
CA THR A 111 6.13 -0.07 10.07
C THR A 111 6.28 -0.76 8.72
N ILE A 112 6.99 -1.86 8.70
CA ILE A 112 7.28 -2.60 7.46
C ILE A 112 6.16 -3.61 7.19
N SER A 113 5.58 -3.54 5.99
CA SER A 113 4.61 -4.51 5.50
C SER A 113 5.31 -5.76 4.95
N LYS A 114 4.54 -6.83 4.70
CA LYS A 114 5.10 -8.04 4.05
C LYS A 114 5.76 -7.73 2.70
N GLY A 115 5.16 -6.84 1.91
CA GLY A 115 5.76 -6.36 0.65
C GLY A 115 7.02 -5.54 0.86
N GLY A 116 7.06 -4.71 1.91
CA GLY A 116 8.25 -3.97 2.30
C GLY A 116 9.39 -4.88 2.74
N THR A 117 9.10 -5.90 3.55
CA THR A 117 10.10 -6.93 3.93
C THR A 117 10.68 -7.64 2.71
N LEU A 118 9.83 -8.00 1.74
CA LEU A 118 10.28 -8.62 0.49
C LEU A 118 11.20 -7.69 -0.31
N LEU A 119 10.87 -6.39 -0.41
CA LEU A 119 11.73 -5.42 -1.08
C LEU A 119 13.04 -5.19 -0.33
N ASP A 120 13.01 -5.12 0.99
CA ASP A 120 14.22 -5.01 1.82
C ASP A 120 15.15 -6.20 1.60
N GLU A 121 14.60 -7.41 1.49
CA GLU A 121 15.36 -8.62 1.19
C GLU A 121 15.98 -8.59 -0.21
N ILE A 122 15.21 -8.21 -1.23
CA ILE A 122 15.69 -8.03 -2.61
C ILE A 122 16.84 -7.02 -2.66
N ILE A 123 16.68 -5.90 -1.99
CA ILE A 123 17.68 -4.82 -1.92
C ILE A 123 18.95 -5.32 -1.22
N ALA A 124 18.81 -5.93 -0.06
CA ALA A 124 19.94 -6.39 0.75
C ALA A 124 20.75 -7.48 0.04
N GLN A 125 20.10 -8.44 -0.63
CA GLN A 125 20.78 -9.51 -1.35
C GLN A 125 21.32 -9.08 -2.72
N GLY A 126 20.64 -8.17 -3.39
CA GLY A 126 20.86 -7.85 -4.79
C GLY A 126 21.78 -6.67 -5.04
N LEU A 127 21.53 -5.52 -4.40
CA LEU A 127 22.25 -4.29 -4.74
C LEU A 127 23.78 -4.36 -4.52
N PRO A 128 24.30 -5.04 -3.48
CA PRO A 128 25.75 -5.19 -3.35
C PRO A 128 26.41 -5.96 -4.49
N ARG A 129 25.64 -6.69 -5.29
CA ARG A 129 26.12 -7.54 -6.39
C ARG A 129 25.96 -6.89 -7.79
N ILE A 130 25.36 -5.70 -7.85
CA ILE A 130 25.05 -4.98 -9.11
C ILE A 130 25.45 -3.49 -9.02
N THR A 131 26.61 -3.20 -8.50
CA THR A 131 27.08 -1.82 -8.26
C THR A 131 27.34 -1.04 -9.55
N ASN A 132 27.67 -1.73 -10.64
CA ASN A 132 27.97 -1.12 -11.94
C ASN A 132 26.82 -1.31 -12.93
N LEU A 133 26.72 -0.36 -13.88
CA LEU A 133 25.74 -0.43 -14.97
C LEU A 133 25.84 -1.77 -15.73
N GLY A 134 24.70 -2.40 -15.94
CA GLY A 134 24.54 -3.65 -16.68
C GLY A 134 24.83 -4.91 -15.87
N GLU A 135 25.38 -4.80 -14.65
CA GLU A 135 25.54 -5.95 -13.77
C GLU A 135 24.20 -6.57 -13.41
N SER A 136 24.17 -7.89 -13.33
CA SER A 136 22.98 -8.65 -12.96
C SER A 136 23.31 -9.78 -11.99
N ALA A 137 22.35 -10.14 -11.16
CA ALA A 137 22.48 -11.24 -10.21
C ALA A 137 21.17 -12.00 -10.06
N SER A 138 21.25 -13.33 -9.95
CA SER A 138 20.13 -14.16 -9.55
C SER A 138 20.03 -14.17 -8.03
N LEU A 139 18.82 -13.98 -7.51
CA LEU A 139 18.55 -13.92 -6.08
C LEU A 139 17.86 -15.18 -5.60
N GLY A 140 18.32 -15.74 -4.48
CA GLY A 140 17.67 -16.84 -3.78
C GLY A 140 16.57 -16.30 -2.85
N ILE A 141 15.52 -15.73 -3.42
CA ILE A 141 14.38 -15.20 -2.66
C ILE A 141 13.27 -16.23 -2.66
N ASP A 142 12.95 -16.75 -1.49
CA ASP A 142 11.79 -17.60 -1.31
C ASP A 142 10.51 -16.75 -1.42
N ASN A 143 9.56 -17.24 -2.24
CA ASN A 143 8.26 -16.59 -2.43
C ASN A 143 8.32 -15.16 -2.98
N TYR A 144 9.18 -14.88 -3.97
CA TYR A 144 9.08 -13.64 -4.73
C TYR A 144 7.73 -13.58 -5.43
N ASN A 145 6.81 -12.82 -4.85
CA ASN A 145 5.43 -12.72 -5.28
C ASN A 145 4.93 -11.27 -5.20
N LEU A 146 4.51 -10.75 -6.34
CA LEU A 146 4.03 -9.37 -6.44
C LEU A 146 2.68 -9.13 -5.73
N ASP A 147 1.94 -10.18 -5.36
CA ASP A 147 0.73 -10.04 -4.51
C ASP A 147 1.04 -9.42 -3.14
N TYR A 148 2.28 -9.55 -2.66
CA TYR A 148 2.70 -8.90 -1.42
C TYR A 148 3.04 -7.42 -1.59
N ILE A 149 3.39 -7.03 -2.82
CA ILE A 149 3.84 -5.68 -3.18
C ILE A 149 2.67 -4.79 -3.57
N VAL A 150 1.72 -5.32 -4.36
CA VAL A 150 0.57 -4.56 -4.85
C VAL A 150 -0.48 -4.40 -3.76
N PRO A 151 -0.82 -3.18 -3.32
CA PRO A 151 -1.81 -2.98 -2.28
C PRO A 151 -3.23 -3.34 -2.73
N SER A 152 -4.02 -4.00 -1.86
CA SER A 152 -5.47 -4.13 -2.03
C SER A 152 -6.16 -2.88 -1.46
N ARG A 153 -5.95 -1.75 -2.13
CA ARG A 153 -6.40 -0.41 -1.71
C ARG A 153 -6.93 0.38 -2.91
N PRO A 154 -7.74 1.42 -2.68
CA PRO A 154 -8.13 2.36 -3.74
C PRO A 154 -6.95 2.89 -4.54
N TYR A 155 -7.18 3.17 -5.81
CA TYR A 155 -6.14 3.63 -6.72
C TYR A 155 -6.67 4.67 -7.73
N PHE A 156 -5.75 5.41 -8.32
CA PHE A 156 -5.99 6.27 -9.46
C PHE A 156 -5.75 5.52 -10.76
N SER A 157 -6.50 5.84 -11.79
CA SER A 157 -6.30 5.29 -13.14
C SER A 157 -6.31 6.40 -14.18
N TYR A 158 -5.40 6.34 -15.13
CA TYR A 158 -5.39 7.24 -16.28
C TYR A 158 -4.78 6.53 -17.50
N THR A 159 -4.91 7.16 -18.66
CA THR A 159 -4.25 6.68 -19.89
C THR A 159 -3.22 7.69 -20.32
N GLY A 160 -2.03 7.21 -20.65
CA GLY A 160 -0.93 8.07 -21.07
C GLY A 160 0.07 7.34 -21.98
N THR A 161 1.13 8.04 -22.35
CA THR A 161 2.29 7.45 -23.01
C THR A 161 3.19 6.73 -22.02
N LEU A 162 4.16 5.95 -22.50
CA LEU A 162 5.21 5.42 -21.63
C LEU A 162 5.92 6.57 -20.90
N LEU A 163 6.09 6.43 -19.58
CA LEU A 163 6.62 7.51 -18.72
C LEU A 163 8.17 7.62 -18.73
N TYR A 164 8.82 6.79 -19.50
CA TYR A 164 10.27 6.81 -19.76
C TYR A 164 10.52 6.64 -21.26
N ALA A 165 11.75 6.87 -21.70
CA ALA A 165 12.10 6.74 -23.13
C ALA A 165 11.73 5.36 -23.68
N PRO A 166 11.07 5.28 -24.85
CA PRO A 166 10.88 6.33 -25.87
C PRO A 166 9.67 7.25 -25.68
N CYS A 167 8.93 7.21 -24.57
CA CYS A 167 7.80 8.10 -24.23
C CYS A 167 6.66 8.09 -25.27
N ASN A 168 6.41 6.95 -25.86
CA ASN A 168 5.39 6.75 -26.90
C ASN A 168 4.44 5.62 -26.54
N GLY A 169 3.55 5.25 -27.45
CA GLY A 169 2.55 4.23 -27.25
C GLY A 169 1.40 4.68 -26.36
N LYS A 170 0.47 3.77 -26.11
CA LYS A 170 -0.67 3.97 -25.23
C LYS A 170 -0.62 2.96 -24.09
N TYR A 171 -0.60 3.47 -22.88
CA TYR A 171 -0.54 2.70 -21.65
C TYR A 171 -1.69 3.12 -20.73
N ASN A 172 -2.33 2.15 -20.11
CA ASN A 172 -3.21 2.39 -18.98
C ASN A 172 -2.35 2.38 -17.70
N TYR A 173 -2.74 3.18 -16.73
CA TYR A 173 -2.03 3.31 -15.46
C TYR A 173 -2.97 3.00 -14.30
N ILE A 174 -2.47 2.24 -13.36
CA ILE A 174 -3.01 2.06 -12.01
C ILE A 174 -1.96 2.64 -11.06
N VAL A 175 -2.29 3.70 -10.33
CA VAL A 175 -1.36 4.38 -9.43
C VAL A 175 -1.94 4.40 -8.03
N PHE A 176 -1.28 3.71 -7.11
CA PHE A 176 -1.66 3.76 -5.70
C PHE A 176 -1.23 5.07 -5.06
N ASP A 177 -2.03 5.60 -4.13
CA ASP A 177 -1.72 6.86 -3.48
C ASP A 177 -0.64 6.69 -2.39
N LYS A 178 0.09 7.75 -2.09
CA LYS A 178 1.17 7.78 -1.10
C LYS A 178 0.76 7.29 0.31
N PRO A 179 -0.47 7.52 0.83
CA PRO A 179 -0.92 6.89 2.06
C PRO A 179 -0.96 5.35 2.03
N ASN A 180 -1.01 4.76 0.83
CA ASN A 180 -0.99 3.31 0.60
C ASN A 180 0.40 2.82 0.13
N ALA A 181 1.45 3.64 0.33
CA ALA A 181 2.81 3.30 -0.06
C ALA A 181 3.34 2.09 0.70
N LEU A 182 4.23 1.34 0.06
CA LEU A 182 5.04 0.36 0.76
C LEU A 182 6.07 1.06 1.64
N ASN A 183 6.24 0.55 2.85
CA ASN A 183 7.28 1.01 3.75
C ASN A 183 8.48 0.07 3.66
N ILE A 184 9.67 0.62 3.42
CA ILE A 184 10.96 -0.07 3.46
C ILE A 184 11.86 0.55 4.52
N ASN A 185 12.91 -0.15 4.90
CA ASN A 185 13.92 0.36 5.83
C ASN A 185 14.70 1.53 5.22
N ALA A 186 15.10 2.47 6.06
CA ALA A 186 15.89 3.63 5.65
C ALA A 186 17.24 3.22 5.04
N ASP A 187 17.85 2.15 5.53
CA ASP A 187 19.10 1.61 4.99
C ASP A 187 18.91 1.01 3.59
N SER A 188 17.81 0.32 3.33
CA SER A 188 17.44 -0.18 2.01
C SER A 188 17.27 0.96 1.02
N LEU A 189 16.57 2.02 1.41
CA LEU A 189 16.41 3.20 0.58
C LEU A 189 17.75 3.87 0.29
N LYS A 190 18.63 3.98 1.27
CA LYS A 190 19.99 4.50 1.11
C LYS A 190 20.82 3.66 0.15
N GLN A 191 20.78 2.33 0.27
CA GLN A 191 21.47 1.42 -0.65
C GLN A 191 20.95 1.60 -2.09
N LEU A 192 19.63 1.69 -2.29
CA LEU A 192 19.04 1.92 -3.60
C LEU A 192 19.55 3.22 -4.23
N ARG A 193 19.54 4.33 -3.48
CA ARG A 193 20.04 5.64 -3.93
C ARG A 193 21.53 5.68 -4.24
N ASN A 194 22.31 4.77 -3.68
CA ASN A 194 23.74 4.67 -3.98
C ASN A 194 24.02 3.92 -5.28
N VAL A 195 23.10 3.06 -5.72
CA VAL A 195 23.28 2.20 -6.91
C VAL A 195 22.70 2.82 -8.17
N ILE A 196 21.57 3.54 -8.05
CA ILE A 196 20.89 4.14 -9.21
C ILE A 196 20.96 5.67 -9.18
N SER A 197 21.02 6.26 -10.37
CA SER A 197 20.94 7.71 -10.54
C SER A 197 19.47 8.15 -10.67
N PRO A 198 19.08 9.27 -10.06
CA PRO A 198 17.72 9.79 -10.21
C PRO A 198 17.35 10.04 -11.66
N MET A 199 16.18 9.59 -12.08
CA MET A 199 15.60 9.92 -13.37
C MET A 199 14.60 11.07 -13.18
N SER A 200 14.74 12.14 -13.97
CA SER A 200 13.76 13.22 -14.00
C SER A 200 12.83 13.03 -15.19
N ALA A 201 11.54 13.02 -14.95
CA ALA A 201 10.51 13.04 -15.97
C ALA A 201 9.62 14.28 -15.77
N PRO A 202 9.26 15.00 -16.85
CA PRO A 202 8.36 16.15 -16.73
C PRO A 202 6.97 15.70 -16.34
N ILE A 203 6.40 16.30 -15.29
CA ILE A 203 5.05 16.04 -14.84
C ILE A 203 4.05 16.62 -15.85
N ARG A 204 2.97 15.88 -16.13
CA ARG A 204 1.95 16.21 -17.13
C ARG A 204 0.59 16.44 -16.48
N ASP A 205 -0.24 17.24 -17.17
CA ASP A 205 -1.60 17.60 -16.74
C ASP A 205 -2.63 16.64 -17.35
N THR A 206 -2.50 15.36 -17.09
CA THR A 206 -3.51 14.37 -17.46
C THR A 206 -4.38 14.11 -16.24
N GLU A 207 -5.68 14.30 -16.37
CA GLU A 207 -6.63 14.05 -15.29
C GLU A 207 -6.83 12.55 -15.08
N PRO A 208 -6.59 12.03 -13.87
CA PRO A 208 -6.88 10.65 -13.54
C PRO A 208 -8.36 10.47 -13.17
N PHE A 209 -8.77 9.21 -13.14
CA PHE A 209 -9.98 8.72 -12.49
C PHE A 209 -9.62 8.04 -11.17
N TYR A 210 -10.62 7.81 -10.30
CA TYR A 210 -10.41 7.17 -9.01
C TYR A 210 -11.31 5.94 -8.84
N ASN A 211 -10.69 4.81 -8.51
CA ASN A 211 -11.38 3.59 -8.12
C ASN A 211 -11.35 3.46 -6.59
N LYS A 212 -12.51 3.66 -5.95
CA LYS A 212 -12.64 3.58 -4.49
C LYS A 212 -12.67 2.15 -3.96
N LEU A 213 -13.01 1.18 -4.81
CA LEU A 213 -13.15 -0.21 -4.41
C LEU A 213 -11.80 -0.94 -4.31
N GLY A 214 -10.80 -0.47 -5.07
CA GLY A 214 -9.49 -1.13 -5.14
C GLY A 214 -9.50 -2.37 -6.05
N PRO A 215 -8.35 -3.08 -6.15
CA PRO A 215 -8.24 -4.28 -6.96
C PRO A 215 -9.04 -5.44 -6.37
N ASN A 216 -9.44 -6.38 -7.23
CA ASN A 216 -10.16 -7.62 -6.89
C ASN A 216 -11.54 -7.43 -6.22
N SER A 217 -12.06 -6.20 -6.18
CA SER A 217 -13.28 -5.87 -5.45
C SER A 217 -14.53 -5.78 -6.32
N GLY A 218 -14.39 -5.83 -7.62
CA GLY A 218 -15.50 -5.68 -8.55
C GLY A 218 -15.44 -6.70 -9.68
N GLY A 219 -16.23 -7.76 -9.56
CA GLY A 219 -16.48 -8.63 -10.67
C GLY A 219 -16.51 -10.08 -10.27
N SER A 220 -17.71 -10.59 -10.03
CA SER A 220 -17.99 -12.00 -10.29
C SER A 220 -17.37 -12.40 -11.62
N GLN A 221 -16.73 -13.54 -11.68
CA GLN A 221 -16.14 -14.12 -12.89
C GLN A 221 -17.20 -14.44 -13.97
N ASP A 222 -18.43 -14.12 -13.73
CA ASP A 222 -19.55 -14.31 -14.65
C ASP A 222 -19.92 -12.97 -15.29
N SER A 223 -19.91 -13.01 -16.59
CA SER A 223 -20.21 -11.99 -17.57
C SER A 223 -21.63 -11.44 -17.45
N GLU A 224 -21.96 -10.74 -16.40
CA GLU A 224 -23.10 -9.85 -16.42
C GLU A 224 -22.67 -8.50 -17.01
N ILE A 225 -23.05 -8.31 -18.26
CA ILE A 225 -23.00 -7.00 -18.92
C ILE A 225 -24.06 -6.16 -18.25
N TYR A 226 -23.66 -5.31 -17.31
CA TYR A 226 -24.56 -4.25 -16.83
C TYR A 226 -24.71 -3.21 -17.95
N ILE A 227 -25.78 -3.33 -18.69
CA ILE A 227 -26.25 -2.28 -19.59
C ILE A 227 -27.04 -1.32 -18.72
N GLU A 228 -26.45 -0.21 -18.33
CA GLU A 228 -27.19 0.90 -17.75
C GLU A 228 -28.06 1.53 -18.84
N CYS A 229 -29.28 1.04 -18.93
CA CYS A 229 -30.28 1.65 -19.77
C CYS A 229 -30.80 2.91 -19.07
N ASN A 230 -30.25 4.06 -19.41
CA ASN A 230 -30.93 5.31 -19.07
C ASN A 230 -32.28 5.34 -19.77
N PRO A 231 -33.40 5.43 -19.04
CA PRO A 231 -34.70 5.55 -19.66
C PRO A 231 -34.73 6.86 -20.45
N THR A 232 -34.88 6.76 -21.76
CA THR A 232 -35.17 7.91 -22.61
C THR A 232 -36.67 8.18 -22.58
N GLY A 233 -37.04 9.42 -22.44
CA GLY A 233 -38.44 9.84 -22.61
C GLY A 233 -38.98 9.49 -24.00
N SER A 234 -40.29 9.58 -24.21
CA SER A 234 -40.98 9.26 -25.48
C SER A 234 -40.49 10.06 -26.68
N ASP A 235 -39.74 11.11 -26.48
CA ASP A 235 -39.14 12.03 -27.43
C ASP A 235 -37.63 11.85 -27.63
N GLY A 236 -37.01 10.87 -26.95
CA GLY A 236 -35.58 10.58 -27.05
C GLY A 236 -34.69 11.48 -26.17
N GLU A 237 -35.22 12.34 -25.33
CA GLU A 237 -34.46 13.11 -24.36
C GLU A 237 -33.96 12.24 -23.20
N ILE A 238 -32.70 12.48 -22.79
CA ILE A 238 -32.12 11.83 -21.61
C ILE A 238 -32.71 12.49 -20.38
N LEU A 239 -33.54 11.75 -19.63
CA LEU A 239 -34.04 12.21 -18.34
C LEU A 239 -32.86 12.14 -17.32
N LEU A 240 -32.21 13.26 -17.10
CA LEU A 240 -31.28 13.40 -15.98
C LEU A 240 -32.09 13.44 -14.68
N TYR A 241 -32.21 12.31 -14.01
CA TYR A 241 -32.61 12.29 -12.61
C TYR A 241 -31.49 12.91 -11.79
N ASN A 242 -31.67 14.16 -11.39
CA ASN A 242 -30.86 14.73 -10.30
C ASN A 242 -31.25 13.98 -9.03
N ASN A 243 -30.49 12.94 -8.70
CA ASN A 243 -30.45 12.41 -7.36
C ASN A 243 -29.58 13.37 -6.51
N ASP A 244 -30.11 14.54 -6.22
CA ASP A 244 -29.74 15.30 -5.02
C ASP A 244 -30.41 14.58 -3.82
N ALA A 245 -30.02 13.33 -3.60
CA ALA A 245 -30.28 12.65 -2.35
C ALA A 245 -29.14 13.04 -1.40
N ASP A 246 -29.47 13.91 -0.49
CA ASP A 246 -28.68 14.23 0.70
C ASP A 246 -28.11 12.94 1.31
N ASP A 247 -26.80 12.74 1.10
CA ASP A 247 -26.02 11.64 1.69
C ASP A 247 -25.68 11.93 3.17
N ASN A 248 -26.49 12.71 3.86
CA ASN A 248 -26.35 13.04 5.28
C ASN A 248 -27.29 12.25 6.20
N GLY A 249 -28.17 11.39 5.64
CA GLY A 249 -29.21 10.70 6.42
C GLY A 249 -28.82 9.33 6.99
N ASP A 250 -27.86 8.64 6.39
CA ASP A 250 -27.64 7.23 6.69
C ASP A 250 -26.69 6.98 7.89
N TYR A 251 -25.84 7.94 8.20
CA TYR A 251 -24.91 7.80 9.34
C TYR A 251 -25.61 8.03 10.69
N GLU A 252 -26.58 8.94 10.75
CA GLU A 252 -27.36 9.18 11.99
C GLU A 252 -28.26 7.98 12.30
N ALA A 253 -28.90 7.38 11.30
CA ALA A 253 -29.74 6.20 11.48
C ALA A 253 -28.96 4.97 11.93
N GLN A 254 -27.79 4.72 11.37
CA GLN A 254 -26.88 3.63 11.77
C GLN A 254 -26.29 3.86 13.17
N PHE A 255 -25.99 5.10 13.51
CA PHE A 255 -25.47 5.45 14.83
C PHE A 255 -26.52 5.28 15.92
N ASP A 256 -27.76 5.66 15.63
CA ASP A 256 -28.91 5.47 16.55
C ASP A 256 -29.24 3.99 16.79
N GLU A 257 -29.12 3.15 15.77
CA GLU A 257 -29.32 1.70 15.89
C GLU A 257 -28.19 1.05 16.68
N PHE A 258 -26.95 1.50 16.48
CA PHE A 258 -25.79 1.08 17.28
C PHE A 258 -25.95 1.44 18.77
N LEU A 259 -26.39 2.66 19.09
CA LEU A 259 -26.63 3.11 20.47
C LEU A 259 -27.73 2.30 21.16
N LYS A 260 -28.72 1.78 20.43
CA LYS A 260 -29.80 0.94 20.93
C LYS A 260 -29.40 -0.54 21.09
N SER A 261 -28.25 -0.93 20.53
CA SER A 261 -27.79 -2.31 20.53
C SER A 261 -27.52 -2.83 21.95
N PRO A 262 -27.78 -4.11 22.21
CA PRO A 262 -27.48 -4.70 23.53
C PRO A 262 -25.98 -4.70 23.83
N ILE A 263 -25.15 -4.74 22.81
CA ILE A 263 -23.69 -4.70 22.94
C ILE A 263 -23.21 -3.34 23.45
N PHE A 264 -23.77 -2.24 22.93
CA PHE A 264 -23.44 -0.90 23.42
C PHE A 264 -23.85 -0.70 24.89
N LYS A 265 -25.02 -1.21 25.30
CA LYS A 265 -25.47 -1.15 26.70
C LYS A 265 -24.54 -1.93 27.64
N ILE A 266 -24.03 -3.07 27.21
CA ILE A 266 -23.06 -3.86 27.99
C ILE A 266 -21.71 -3.11 28.10
N LEU A 267 -21.22 -2.53 27.02
CA LEU A 267 -19.96 -1.78 27.03
C LEU A 267 -20.03 -0.53 27.90
N THR A 268 -21.15 0.19 27.87
CA THR A 268 -21.34 1.36 28.73
C THR A 268 -21.44 0.98 30.20
N ALA A 269 -22.11 -0.13 30.52
CA ALA A 269 -22.17 -0.63 31.89
C ALA A 269 -20.78 -1.03 32.43
N ILE A 270 -19.98 -1.72 31.63
CA ILE A 270 -18.58 -2.06 31.96
C ILE A 270 -17.74 -0.79 32.16
N GLY A 271 -17.88 0.20 31.29
CA GLY A 271 -17.17 1.49 31.40
C GLY A 271 -17.48 2.21 32.71
N ILE A 272 -18.77 2.24 33.13
CA ILE A 272 -19.21 2.87 34.40
C ILE A 272 -18.61 2.14 35.61
N ILE A 273 -18.59 0.79 35.57
CA ILE A 273 -18.00 -0.01 36.66
C ILE A 273 -16.49 0.25 36.78
N LEU A 274 -15.75 0.25 35.68
CA LEU A 274 -14.31 0.50 35.69
C LEU A 274 -14.01 1.92 36.17
N PHE A 275 -14.80 2.91 35.74
CA PHE A 275 -14.68 4.28 36.21
C PHE A 275 -14.94 4.41 37.71
N GLY A 276 -15.98 3.72 38.24
CA GLY A 276 -16.29 3.65 39.66
C GLY A 276 -15.13 3.05 40.47
N ILE A 277 -14.53 1.94 40.02
CA ILE A 277 -13.37 1.32 40.65
C ILE A 277 -12.16 2.28 40.64
N GLY A 278 -11.96 3.02 39.54
CA GLY A 278 -10.91 4.04 39.45
C GLY A 278 -11.07 5.14 40.50
N ILE A 279 -12.26 5.65 40.68
CA ILE A 279 -12.57 6.68 41.70
C ILE A 279 -12.34 6.12 43.11
N VAL A 280 -12.83 4.91 43.43
CA VAL A 280 -12.61 4.28 44.72
C VAL A 280 -11.13 4.11 45.01
N ASN A 281 -10.34 3.64 44.06
CA ASN A 281 -8.89 3.51 44.21
C ASN A 281 -8.19 4.85 44.47
N LEU A 282 -8.62 5.92 43.79
CA LEU A 282 -8.09 7.27 44.03
C LEU A 282 -8.42 7.80 45.42
N VAL A 283 -9.68 7.56 45.89
CA VAL A 283 -10.13 7.95 47.22
C VAL A 283 -9.37 7.16 48.29
N VAL A 284 -9.27 5.85 48.15
CA VAL A 284 -8.53 4.98 49.09
C VAL A 284 -7.05 5.42 49.16
N LYS A 285 -6.43 5.67 48.04
CA LYS A 285 -5.04 6.15 47.99
C LYS A 285 -4.87 7.50 48.69
N LYS A 286 -5.82 8.42 48.53
CA LYS A 286 -5.82 9.75 49.18
C LYS A 286 -6.04 9.66 50.70
N TYR A 287 -6.84 8.73 51.17
CA TYR A 287 -7.08 8.51 52.61
C TYR A 287 -6.01 7.64 53.28
N ALA A 288 -5.42 6.66 52.57
CA ALA A 288 -4.31 5.85 53.09
C ALA A 288 -3.01 6.71 53.32
N THR A 289 -2.77 7.66 52.45
CA THR A 289 -1.60 8.60 52.62
C THR A 289 -1.80 9.60 53.72
N LYS A 290 -3.06 9.81 54.24
CA LYS A 290 -3.31 10.72 55.36
C LYS A 290 -3.21 10.08 56.75
N LYS A 291 -3.04 8.74 56.86
CA LYS A 291 -2.99 7.98 58.10
C LYS A 291 -1.63 7.33 58.42
N GLY A 292 -0.59 7.65 57.62
CA GLY A 292 0.78 7.10 57.79
C GLY A 292 1.76 8.07 58.43
N GLY A 293 1.46 8.52 59.64
CA GLY A 293 2.37 9.30 60.46
C GLY A 293 2.40 8.75 61.91
N SER A 294 3.04 7.64 62.14
CA SER A 294 3.76 7.30 63.39
C SER A 294 4.38 5.91 63.26
N GLY A 295 5.66 5.86 63.45
CA GLY A 295 6.50 4.72 63.26
C GLY A 295 6.36 3.61 64.26
N VAL A 296 6.72 2.41 63.90
CA VAL A 296 7.53 1.48 64.75
C VAL A 296 8.35 0.66 63.78
N GLY A 297 9.68 0.77 63.88
CA GLY A 297 10.63 -0.10 63.23
C GLY A 297 10.62 -1.49 63.85
N LEU A 298 10.66 -2.48 62.98
CA LEU A 298 11.02 -3.84 63.34
C LEU A 298 12.00 -4.32 62.26
N SER A 299 13.27 -4.29 62.65
CA SER A 299 14.36 -4.93 61.94
C SER A 299 14.28 -6.45 62.15
N LEU A 300 14.21 -7.17 61.05
CA LEU A 300 14.48 -8.61 61.05
C LEU A 300 15.71 -8.83 60.18
N SER A 301 16.83 -9.00 60.85
CA SER A 301 18.09 -9.52 60.33
C SER A 301 17.94 -11.01 60.10
N ALA A 302 18.12 -11.48 58.88
CA ALA A 302 18.37 -12.88 58.57
C ALA A 302 19.80 -13.02 58.08
N SER A 303 20.61 -13.63 58.89
CA SER A 303 22.00 -14.07 58.68
C SER A 303 22.05 -15.19 57.66
N ALA A 304 22.80 -15.02 56.60
CA ALA A 304 23.22 -16.10 55.74
C ALA A 304 24.63 -16.55 56.12
N SER A 305 24.77 -17.82 56.38
CA SER A 305 26.01 -18.52 56.64
C SER A 305 26.62 -19.04 55.33
N PRO A 306 27.95 -19.00 55.18
CA PRO A 306 28.59 -19.52 53.99
C PRO A 306 29.02 -20.99 54.19
N GLY A 307 28.84 -21.80 53.19
CA GLY A 307 29.36 -23.16 53.08
C GLY A 307 30.53 -23.25 52.09
N PRO A 308 31.51 -24.11 52.32
CA PRO A 308 32.80 -23.99 51.66
C PRO A 308 32.93 -24.81 50.36
N GLY A 309 33.89 -24.35 49.55
CA GLY A 309 34.30 -24.95 48.31
C GLY A 309 35.21 -26.19 48.50
N THR A 310 35.84 -26.57 47.48
CA THR A 310 36.87 -27.52 47.04
C THR A 310 36.38 -28.22 45.79
N GLY A 311 37.10 -28.43 44.74
CA GLY A 311 38.53 -28.28 44.46
C GLY A 311 38.81 -29.06 43.19
N THR A 312 39.83 -28.63 42.50
CA THR A 312 40.78 -29.40 41.66
C THR A 312 40.22 -30.36 40.59
N GLY A 313 40.55 -30.26 39.35
CA GLY A 313 41.84 -30.54 38.74
C GLY A 313 41.66 -31.34 37.45
N THR A 314 42.41 -31.06 36.57
CA THR A 314 43.17 -31.44 35.40
C THR A 314 42.66 -30.91 34.09
#